data_e6b04abe266eaf331eedc1af7c24e910
#
_entry.id   e6b04abe266eaf331eedc1af7c24e910
#
_cell.length_a   1.000
_cell.length_b   1.000
_cell.length_c   1.000
_cell.angle_alpha   90.00
_cell.angle_beta   90.00
_cell.angle_gamma   90.00
#
_symmetry.space_group_name_H-M   'P 1'
#
loop_
_entity.id
_entity.type
_entity.pdbx_description
1 polymer ?
#
loop_
_entity_poly.entity_id
_entity_poly.type
_entity_poly.pdbx_seq_one_letter_code
_entity_poly.pdbx_strand_id
1 'polypeptide(L)'
;MANSDFYTTPFVEFNDTKIFGTADTAAHFAKVFGDDASLQRTLSALQRGPVSFYRDNVIALDEDVADYLLFVVSGVVRSCKICKNGTRSVVSFYLPGDFFGWTEPKLSLSIEAATDTELLFIKRNGLLSLASRDVRVANVLLTAATNDLARSQEHILLMSKSAKCRAATFLTDLWVRLGKAKYLDVPMSHQDIADYLGLTIETLSRSITDLERAGLIARVPSARRLLLQNHFGLRRVN
;
A
#
# COMPACT_ATOMS: atom_id res chain seq x y z
N MET A 1 22.88 27.99 -5.48
CA MET A 1 21.65 28.44 -4.81
C MET A 1 20.54 27.56 -5.33
N ALA A 2 20.20 26.52 -4.59
CA ALA A 2 19.20 25.53 -5.00
C ALA A 2 17.86 25.89 -4.33
N ASN A 3 16.84 26.01 -5.16
CA ASN A 3 15.47 26.35 -4.78
C ASN A 3 14.91 25.30 -3.79
N SER A 4 14.64 25.77 -2.56
CA SER A 4 14.05 24.96 -1.47
C SER A 4 12.51 25.05 -1.39
N ASP A 5 11.83 25.48 -2.47
CA ASP A 5 10.43 25.91 -2.40
C ASP A 5 9.39 24.84 -2.85
N PHE A 6 9.78 23.56 -2.95
CA PHE A 6 8.85 22.51 -3.39
C PHE A 6 8.12 21.74 -2.28
N TYR A 7 8.35 22.05 -1.01
CA TYR A 7 7.77 21.30 0.13
C TYR A 7 7.06 22.22 1.13
N THR A 8 6.17 23.09 0.65
CA THR A 8 5.22 23.79 1.52
C THR A 8 3.83 23.17 1.45
N THR A 9 3.73 21.85 1.65
CA THR A 9 2.47 21.26 2.06
C THR A 9 2.41 21.34 3.59
N PRO A 10 1.33 21.87 4.20
CA PRO A 10 1.29 22.01 5.64
C PRO A 10 1.41 20.63 6.30
N PHE A 11 2.39 20.53 7.15
CA PHE A 11 2.61 19.44 8.08
C PHE A 11 1.32 19.18 8.86
N VAL A 12 0.78 17.98 8.79
CA VAL A 12 -0.35 17.60 9.64
C VAL A 12 0.20 17.37 11.03
N GLU A 13 0.15 18.41 11.90
CA GLU A 13 0.45 18.23 13.30
C GLU A 13 -0.49 17.16 13.88
N PHE A 14 0.06 16.21 14.63
CA PHE A 14 -0.68 15.11 15.26
C PHE A 14 -1.83 15.57 16.17
N ASN A 15 -1.89 16.88 16.49
CA ASN A 15 -2.92 17.49 17.35
C ASN A 15 -4.25 17.78 16.67
N ASP A 16 -4.31 17.86 15.32
CA ASP A 16 -5.52 18.21 14.57
C ASP A 16 -6.21 17.02 13.90
N THR A 17 -5.68 15.81 14.03
CA THR A 17 -6.23 14.61 13.41
C THR A 17 -7.39 14.07 14.25
N LYS A 18 -8.59 14.04 13.65
CA LYS A 18 -9.76 13.39 14.26
C LYS A 18 -9.50 11.92 14.44
N ILE A 19 -9.43 11.47 15.69
CA ILE A 19 -9.36 10.05 16.04
C ILE A 19 -10.78 9.49 15.87
N PHE A 20 -10.99 8.65 14.85
CA PHE A 20 -12.25 7.96 14.60
C PHE A 20 -12.19 6.53 15.12
N GLY A 21 -13.22 6.14 15.85
CA GLY A 21 -13.82 4.81 16.07
C GLY A 21 -12.93 3.60 16.38
N THR A 22 -12.96 3.20 17.66
CA THR A 22 -12.24 2.04 18.23
C THR A 22 -12.78 0.66 17.83
N ALA A 23 -14.00 0.53 17.30
CA ALA A 23 -14.64 -0.78 17.03
C ALA A 23 -14.05 -1.48 15.78
N ASP A 24 -13.76 -0.74 14.72
CA ASP A 24 -13.24 -1.31 13.46
C ASP A 24 -11.77 -1.72 13.58
N THR A 25 -11.02 -1.00 14.39
CA THR A 25 -9.59 -1.25 14.64
C THR A 25 -9.37 -2.57 15.38
N ALA A 26 -10.17 -2.87 16.39
CA ALA A 26 -10.12 -4.13 17.14
C ALA A 26 -10.42 -5.32 16.21
N ALA A 27 -11.38 -5.19 15.30
CA ALA A 27 -11.71 -6.22 14.33
C ALA A 27 -10.56 -6.47 13.34
N HIS A 28 -9.84 -5.43 12.89
CA HIS A 28 -8.67 -5.58 12.01
C HIS A 28 -7.49 -6.26 12.73
N PHE A 29 -7.23 -5.89 13.98
CA PHE A 29 -6.20 -6.58 14.77
C PHE A 29 -6.55 -8.02 15.07
N ALA A 30 -7.81 -8.32 15.44
CA ALA A 30 -8.26 -9.69 15.65
C ALA A 30 -8.06 -10.55 14.40
N LYS A 31 -8.33 -9.98 13.21
CA LYS A 31 -8.11 -10.67 11.94
C LYS A 31 -6.63 -10.98 11.68
N VAL A 32 -5.70 -10.14 12.14
CA VAL A 32 -4.26 -10.28 11.88
C VAL A 32 -3.55 -11.05 13.00
N PHE A 33 -3.84 -10.74 14.27
CA PHE A 33 -3.14 -11.29 15.43
C PHE A 33 -3.94 -12.35 16.22
N GLY A 34 -5.21 -12.61 15.82
CA GLY A 34 -6.12 -13.51 16.52
C GLY A 34 -6.92 -12.82 17.63
N ASP A 35 -7.93 -13.55 18.16
CA ASP A 35 -8.95 -13.01 19.07
C ASP A 35 -8.58 -13.03 20.57
N ASP A 36 -7.29 -13.27 20.90
CA ASP A 36 -6.83 -13.30 22.29
C ASP A 36 -6.98 -11.92 22.95
N ALA A 37 -7.89 -11.82 23.92
CA ALA A 37 -8.21 -10.55 24.59
C ALA A 37 -7.04 -9.93 25.36
N SER A 38 -6.05 -10.72 25.82
CA SER A 38 -4.87 -10.22 26.49
C SER A 38 -3.91 -9.61 25.49
N LEU A 39 -3.69 -10.30 24.37
CA LEU A 39 -2.87 -9.82 23.26
C LEU A 39 -3.46 -8.54 22.65
N GLN A 40 -4.77 -8.52 22.43
CA GLN A 40 -5.49 -7.35 21.89
C GLN A 40 -5.34 -6.11 22.81
N ARG A 41 -5.46 -6.27 24.12
CA ARG A 41 -5.22 -5.17 25.07
C ARG A 41 -3.79 -4.65 25.01
N THR A 42 -2.81 -5.55 24.92
CA THR A 42 -1.40 -5.17 24.84
C THR A 42 -1.10 -4.40 23.55
N LEU A 43 -1.61 -4.91 22.41
CA LEU A 43 -1.47 -4.24 21.10
C LEU A 43 -2.15 -2.86 21.10
N SER A 44 -3.35 -2.75 21.70
CA SER A 44 -4.06 -1.47 21.83
C SER A 44 -3.29 -0.42 22.62
N ALA A 45 -2.50 -0.85 23.61
CA ALA A 45 -1.65 0.07 24.38
C ALA A 45 -0.40 0.54 23.62
N LEU A 46 0.00 -0.18 22.55
CA LEU A 46 1.15 0.16 21.73
C LEU A 46 0.80 1.02 20.51
N GLN A 47 -0.47 1.19 20.22
CA GLN A 47 -0.92 1.88 19.01
C GLN A 47 -1.44 3.29 19.27
N ARG A 48 -1.38 4.10 18.21
CA ARG A 48 -2.08 5.38 18.07
C ARG A 48 -2.95 5.33 16.83
N GLY A 49 -4.11 5.92 16.89
CA GLY A 49 -5.04 6.04 15.77
C GLY A 49 -6.28 5.18 15.93
N PRO A 50 -7.05 4.93 14.86
CA PRO A 50 -6.69 5.25 13.47
C PRO A 50 -6.58 6.75 13.20
N VAL A 51 -5.58 7.12 12.39
CA VAL A 51 -5.36 8.48 11.90
C VAL A 51 -5.79 8.52 10.44
N SER A 52 -6.66 9.47 10.09
CA SER A 52 -7.19 9.63 8.74
C SER A 52 -6.34 10.61 7.93
N PHE A 53 -6.04 10.22 6.69
CA PHE A 53 -5.37 11.04 5.70
C PHE A 53 -6.25 11.14 4.47
N TYR A 54 -6.44 12.36 3.97
CA TYR A 54 -7.12 12.56 2.70
C TYR A 54 -6.19 12.17 1.55
N ARG A 55 -6.79 11.83 0.43
CA ARG A 55 -6.07 11.55 -0.80
C ARG A 55 -5.03 12.62 -1.09
N ASP A 56 -3.86 12.19 -1.54
CA ASP A 56 -2.69 13.01 -1.88
C ASP A 56 -2.03 13.73 -0.69
N ASN A 57 -2.49 13.50 0.56
CA ASN A 57 -1.75 13.93 1.73
C ASN A 57 -0.41 13.19 1.84
N VAL A 58 0.64 13.93 2.13
CA VAL A 58 1.92 13.35 2.55
C VAL A 58 1.77 12.84 3.97
N ILE A 59 2.04 11.57 4.17
CA ILE A 59 2.15 10.94 5.48
C ILE A 59 3.61 11.14 5.88
N ALA A 60 3.92 12.28 6.52
CA ALA A 60 5.29 12.62 6.88
C ALA A 60 5.90 11.53 7.75
N LEU A 61 7.05 11.01 7.31
CA LEU A 61 7.92 10.16 8.13
C LEU A 61 9.00 11.08 8.73
N ASP A 62 8.61 11.91 9.70
CA ASP A 62 9.57 12.63 10.53
C ASP A 62 10.27 11.70 11.51
N GLU A 63 11.31 12.21 12.20
CA GLU A 63 12.06 11.45 13.22
C GLU A 63 11.11 10.83 14.26
N ASP A 64 10.02 11.52 14.62
CA ASP A 64 8.99 11.01 15.54
C ASP A 64 8.20 9.81 15.00
N VAL A 65 8.14 9.63 13.68
CA VAL A 65 7.44 8.52 13.01
C VAL A 65 8.39 7.36 12.74
N ALA A 66 9.71 7.58 12.76
CA ALA A 66 10.72 6.52 12.61
C ALA A 66 10.59 5.45 13.71
N ASP A 67 10.04 5.81 14.88
CA ASP A 67 9.78 4.88 15.99
C ASP A 67 8.53 4.01 15.80
N TYR A 68 7.78 4.20 14.72
CA TYR A 68 6.53 3.50 14.48
C TYR A 68 6.64 2.55 13.28
N LEU A 69 5.94 1.43 13.40
CA LEU A 69 5.50 0.61 12.29
C LEU A 69 4.06 1.02 11.94
N LEU A 70 3.79 1.24 10.68
CA LEU A 70 2.47 1.69 10.22
C LEU A 70 1.68 0.50 9.66
N PHE A 71 0.38 0.50 9.95
CA PHE A 71 -0.56 -0.52 9.48
C PHE A 71 -1.73 0.14 8.76
N VAL A 72 -2.05 -0.34 7.56
CA VAL A 72 -3.17 0.18 6.76
C VAL A 72 -4.47 -0.45 7.24
N VAL A 73 -5.37 0.36 7.78
CA VAL A 73 -6.73 -0.06 8.19
C VAL A 73 -7.67 -0.01 6.99
N SER A 74 -7.69 1.10 6.28
CA SER A 74 -8.51 1.31 5.09
C SER A 74 -7.80 2.20 4.08
N GLY A 75 -8.26 2.18 2.83
CA GLY A 75 -7.66 2.97 1.76
C GLY A 75 -6.38 2.36 1.18
N VAL A 76 -5.56 3.19 0.54
CA VAL A 76 -4.31 2.78 -0.12
C VAL A 76 -3.23 3.81 0.13
N VAL A 77 -2.06 3.36 0.54
CA VAL A 77 -0.85 4.17 0.66
C VAL A 77 0.09 3.86 -0.50
N ARG A 78 0.79 4.86 -1.00
CA ARG A 78 1.87 4.71 -1.98
C ARG A 78 3.17 5.26 -1.42
N SER A 79 4.28 4.60 -1.70
CA SER A 79 5.61 5.17 -1.52
C SER A 79 6.15 5.65 -2.85
N CYS A 80 6.65 6.88 -2.88
CA CYS A 80 7.11 7.55 -4.09
C CYS A 80 8.55 8.02 -3.97
N LYS A 81 9.24 8.06 -5.08
CA LYS A 81 10.55 8.69 -5.23
C LYS A 81 10.50 9.69 -6.36
N ILE A 82 11.00 10.90 -6.09
CA ILE A 82 11.25 11.88 -7.14
C ILE A 82 12.72 11.73 -7.56
N CYS A 83 12.94 11.34 -8.80
CA CYS A 83 14.26 11.21 -9.38
C CYS A 83 14.89 12.60 -9.65
N LYS A 84 16.20 12.66 -9.81
CA LYS A 84 16.92 13.92 -10.07
C LYS A 84 16.45 14.67 -11.32
N ASN A 85 15.86 13.98 -12.28
CA ASN A 85 15.26 14.55 -13.49
C ASN A 85 13.82 15.04 -13.31
N GLY A 86 13.29 15.05 -12.08
CA GLY A 86 11.93 15.43 -11.76
C GLY A 86 10.86 14.35 -12.01
N THR A 87 11.24 13.19 -12.55
CA THR A 87 10.29 12.10 -12.78
C THR A 87 9.87 11.47 -11.44
N ARG A 88 8.57 11.34 -11.19
CA ARG A 88 8.02 10.60 -10.07
C ARG A 88 7.99 9.10 -10.41
N SER A 89 8.38 8.28 -9.48
CA SER A 89 8.25 6.83 -9.55
C SER A 89 7.52 6.34 -8.30
N VAL A 90 6.48 5.55 -8.46
CA VAL A 90 5.84 4.84 -7.36
C VAL A 90 6.62 3.55 -7.12
N VAL A 91 7.10 3.37 -5.89
CA VAL A 91 7.93 2.22 -5.51
C VAL A 91 7.08 1.06 -4.99
N SER A 92 6.03 1.38 -4.22
CA SER A 92 5.13 0.37 -3.65
C SER A 92 3.73 0.92 -3.40
N PHE A 93 2.75 -0.01 -3.34
CA PHE A 93 1.41 0.23 -2.82
C PHE A 93 1.17 -0.65 -1.60
N TYR A 94 0.66 -0.03 -0.54
CA TYR A 94 0.23 -0.71 0.68
C TYR A 94 -1.29 -0.68 0.76
N LEU A 95 -1.88 -1.86 0.91
CA LEU A 95 -3.33 -2.09 0.95
C LEU A 95 -3.79 -2.40 2.38
N PRO A 96 -5.11 -2.42 2.68
CA PRO A 96 -5.61 -2.81 4.00
C PRO A 96 -5.03 -4.16 4.45
N GLY A 97 -4.47 -4.18 5.66
CA GLY A 97 -3.76 -5.33 6.23
C GLY A 97 -2.25 -5.34 6.04
N ASP A 98 -1.69 -4.44 5.23
CA ASP A 98 -0.24 -4.33 5.08
C ASP A 98 0.39 -3.53 6.22
N PHE A 99 1.62 -3.95 6.57
CA PHE A 99 2.54 -3.17 7.39
C PHE A 99 3.59 -2.52 6.52
N PHE A 100 4.04 -1.33 6.91
CA PHE A 100 5.16 -0.64 6.27
C PHE A 100 5.92 0.22 7.28
N GLY A 101 7.06 0.80 6.85
CA GLY A 101 7.95 1.52 7.76
C GLY A 101 8.95 0.59 8.48
N TRP A 102 9.34 -0.53 7.84
CA TRP A 102 10.27 -1.51 8.40
C TRP A 102 11.68 -0.97 8.63
N THR A 103 12.11 -0.02 7.81
CA THR A 103 13.44 0.56 7.84
C THR A 103 13.40 2.02 8.26
N GLU A 104 14.49 2.51 8.82
CA GLU A 104 14.70 3.94 8.99
C GLU A 104 14.63 4.67 7.63
N PRO A 105 14.24 5.94 7.58
CA PRO A 105 14.00 6.71 6.35
C PRO A 105 15.31 7.04 5.59
N LYS A 106 16.10 6.00 5.26
CA LYS A 106 17.36 6.14 4.49
C LYS A 106 17.14 6.33 2.99
N LEU A 107 15.97 5.97 2.48
CA LEU A 107 15.71 5.94 1.03
C LEU A 107 15.13 7.24 0.47
N SER A 108 14.88 8.24 1.30
CA SER A 108 14.25 9.52 0.92
C SER A 108 12.98 9.28 0.08
N LEU A 109 12.12 8.37 0.54
CA LEU A 109 10.82 8.11 -0.07
C LEU A 109 9.77 9.02 0.56
N SER A 110 8.93 9.62 -0.28
CA SER A 110 7.68 10.23 0.17
C SER A 110 6.64 9.12 0.36
N ILE A 111 5.97 9.11 1.49
CA ILE A 111 4.82 8.22 1.76
C ILE A 111 3.57 9.08 1.65
N GLU A 112 2.63 8.65 0.82
CA GLU A 112 1.45 9.44 0.47
C GLU A 112 0.19 8.58 0.47
N ALA A 113 -0.95 9.18 0.83
CA ALA A 113 -2.25 8.57 0.71
C ALA A 113 -2.69 8.56 -0.77
N ALA A 114 -2.76 7.39 -1.40
CA ALA A 114 -3.25 7.26 -2.78
C ALA A 114 -4.78 7.37 -2.88
N THR A 115 -5.46 7.12 -1.78
CA THR A 115 -6.91 7.34 -1.56
C THR A 115 -7.10 7.91 -0.16
N ASP A 116 -8.34 8.28 0.21
CA ASP A 116 -8.63 8.49 1.62
C ASP A 116 -8.28 7.24 2.39
N THR A 117 -7.48 7.37 3.45
CA THR A 117 -6.77 6.26 4.10
C THR A 117 -6.79 6.42 5.61
N GLU A 118 -6.94 5.31 6.32
CA GLU A 118 -6.80 5.25 7.77
C GLU A 118 -5.62 4.36 8.15
N LEU A 119 -4.76 4.88 9.04
CA LEU A 119 -3.55 4.22 9.49
C LEU A 119 -3.50 4.08 11.00
N LEU A 120 -2.92 2.98 11.46
CA LEU A 120 -2.45 2.81 12.82
C LEU A 120 -0.94 3.01 12.89
N PHE A 121 -0.52 3.72 13.90
CA PHE A 121 0.88 3.92 14.27
C PHE A 121 1.20 3.04 15.46
N ILE A 122 2.03 2.02 15.30
CA ILE A 122 2.34 1.05 16.33
C ILE A 122 3.80 1.25 16.78
N LYS A 123 4.02 1.48 18.07
CA LYS A 123 5.38 1.65 18.61
C LYS A 123 6.25 0.46 18.28
N ARG A 124 7.26 0.67 17.44
CA ARG A 124 8.17 -0.38 16.92
C ARG A 124 8.83 -1.18 18.04
N ASN A 125 9.49 -0.50 18.99
CA ASN A 125 10.19 -1.16 20.10
C ASN A 125 9.24 -1.96 20.99
N GLY A 126 8.01 -1.45 21.23
CA GLY A 126 6.98 -2.17 21.97
C GLY A 126 6.54 -3.44 21.25
N LEU A 127 6.33 -3.35 19.93
CA LEU A 127 5.93 -4.49 19.11
C LEU A 127 7.04 -5.55 19.00
N LEU A 128 8.30 -5.15 18.86
CA LEU A 128 9.44 -6.05 18.86
C LEU A 128 9.62 -6.74 20.24
N SER A 129 9.45 -5.98 21.34
CA SER A 129 9.47 -6.56 22.70
C SER A 129 8.32 -7.55 22.92
N LEU A 130 7.14 -7.31 22.32
CA LEU A 130 6.02 -8.24 22.37
C LEU A 130 6.33 -9.49 21.53
N ALA A 131 6.89 -9.34 20.34
CA ALA A 131 7.30 -10.43 19.45
C ALA A 131 8.34 -11.37 20.08
N SER A 132 9.21 -10.85 20.94
CA SER A 132 10.20 -11.68 21.66
C SER A 132 9.56 -12.60 22.72
N ARG A 133 8.31 -12.36 23.10
CA ARG A 133 7.56 -13.10 24.14
C ARG A 133 6.35 -13.86 23.60
N ASP A 134 5.85 -13.46 22.43
CA ASP A 134 4.69 -14.09 21.79
C ASP A 134 5.01 -14.46 20.34
N VAL A 135 5.14 -15.75 20.10
CA VAL A 135 5.48 -16.31 18.79
C VAL A 135 4.45 -15.96 17.71
N ARG A 136 3.19 -15.72 18.07
CA ARG A 136 2.12 -15.33 17.13
C ARG A 136 2.46 -13.96 16.55
N VAL A 137 2.86 -13.01 17.41
CA VAL A 137 3.27 -11.66 16.98
C VAL A 137 4.52 -11.74 16.11
N ALA A 138 5.52 -12.53 16.53
CA ALA A 138 6.73 -12.73 15.75
C ALA A 138 6.43 -13.28 14.35
N ASN A 139 5.54 -14.28 14.25
CA ASN A 139 5.14 -14.87 12.96
C ASN A 139 4.39 -13.87 12.07
N VAL A 140 3.51 -13.03 12.63
CA VAL A 140 2.81 -11.98 11.87
C VAL A 140 3.83 -10.99 11.28
N LEU A 141 4.76 -10.51 12.09
CA LEU A 141 5.78 -9.55 11.64
C LEU A 141 6.72 -10.16 10.60
N LEU A 142 7.16 -11.39 10.81
CA LEU A 142 8.02 -12.10 9.85
C LEU A 142 7.28 -12.28 8.52
N THR A 143 6.03 -12.74 8.56
CA THR A 143 5.20 -12.92 7.37
C THR A 143 4.99 -11.60 6.63
N ALA A 144 4.69 -10.52 7.34
CA ALA A 144 4.49 -9.21 6.73
C ALA A 144 5.79 -8.69 6.06
N ALA A 145 6.93 -8.81 6.76
CA ALA A 145 8.23 -8.38 6.22
C ALA A 145 8.68 -9.22 5.01
N THR A 146 8.49 -10.54 5.06
CA THR A 146 8.82 -11.42 3.94
C THR A 146 7.91 -11.21 2.74
N ASN A 147 6.62 -10.93 2.94
CA ASN A 147 5.71 -10.56 1.87
C ASN A 147 6.11 -9.24 1.21
N ASP A 148 6.54 -8.25 1.99
CA ASP A 148 7.00 -6.96 1.46
C ASP A 148 8.29 -7.12 0.63
N LEU A 149 9.22 -7.92 1.13
CA LEU A 149 10.43 -8.29 0.39
C LEU A 149 10.11 -9.02 -0.92
N ALA A 150 9.21 -10.01 -0.89
CA ALA A 150 8.81 -10.76 -2.07
C ALA A 150 8.17 -9.84 -3.13
N ARG A 151 7.28 -8.93 -2.73
CA ARG A 151 6.69 -7.92 -3.63
C ARG A 151 7.75 -7.04 -4.29
N SER A 152 8.74 -6.62 -3.50
CA SER A 152 9.85 -5.79 -4.02
C SER A 152 10.68 -6.56 -5.07
N GLN A 153 10.96 -7.84 -4.84
CA GLN A 153 11.67 -8.69 -5.78
C GLN A 153 10.85 -8.95 -7.05
N GLU A 154 9.57 -9.25 -6.90
CA GLU A 154 8.64 -9.45 -8.03
C GLU A 154 8.53 -8.18 -8.88
N HIS A 155 8.49 -6.99 -8.24
CA HIS A 155 8.45 -5.71 -8.94
C HIS A 155 9.72 -5.50 -9.80
N ILE A 156 10.90 -5.82 -9.28
CA ILE A 156 12.17 -5.74 -10.05
C ILE A 156 12.09 -6.64 -11.29
N LEU A 157 11.65 -7.89 -11.14
CA LEU A 157 11.49 -8.84 -12.24
C LEU A 157 10.43 -8.38 -13.24
N LEU A 158 9.40 -7.70 -12.76
CA LEU A 158 8.33 -7.16 -13.59
C LEU A 158 8.84 -6.12 -14.58
N MET A 159 9.85 -5.32 -14.21
CA MET A 159 10.39 -4.25 -15.06
C MET A 159 11.06 -4.77 -16.35
N SER A 160 11.45 -6.03 -16.41
CA SER A 160 12.02 -6.65 -17.62
C SER A 160 10.96 -7.13 -18.63
N LYS A 161 9.67 -7.12 -18.25
CA LYS A 161 8.58 -7.66 -19.07
C LYS A 161 7.97 -6.61 -20.00
N SER A 162 7.18 -7.05 -20.99
CA SER A 162 6.41 -6.16 -21.86
C SER A 162 5.38 -5.33 -21.08
N ALA A 163 4.98 -4.15 -21.60
CA ALA A 163 3.99 -3.28 -20.96
C ALA A 163 2.68 -4.01 -20.68
N LYS A 164 2.21 -4.82 -21.64
CA LYS A 164 0.99 -5.63 -21.48
C LYS A 164 1.13 -6.66 -20.36
N CYS A 165 2.28 -7.32 -20.26
CA CYS A 165 2.56 -8.28 -19.21
C CYS A 165 2.63 -7.59 -17.83
N ARG A 166 3.28 -6.40 -17.73
CA ARG A 166 3.31 -5.61 -16.49
C ARG A 166 1.90 -5.28 -16.01
N ALA A 167 1.03 -4.78 -16.91
CA ALA A 167 -0.35 -4.45 -16.59
C ALA A 167 -1.15 -5.69 -16.13
N ALA A 168 -1.01 -6.82 -16.84
CA ALA A 168 -1.68 -8.08 -16.49
C ALA A 168 -1.24 -8.61 -15.13
N THR A 169 0.07 -8.60 -14.84
CA THR A 169 0.63 -9.04 -13.56
C THR A 169 0.15 -8.16 -12.42
N PHE A 170 0.18 -6.84 -12.58
CA PHE A 170 -0.32 -5.89 -11.59
C PHE A 170 -1.80 -6.13 -11.25
N LEU A 171 -2.66 -6.26 -12.26
CA LEU A 171 -4.09 -6.52 -12.05
C LEU A 171 -4.34 -7.87 -11.37
N THR A 172 -3.53 -8.86 -11.68
CA THR A 172 -3.62 -10.19 -11.05
C THR A 172 -3.20 -10.14 -9.58
N ASP A 173 -2.08 -9.47 -9.26
CA ASP A 173 -1.61 -9.29 -7.89
C ASP A 173 -2.65 -8.51 -7.07
N LEU A 174 -3.12 -7.38 -7.59
CA LEU A 174 -4.14 -6.58 -6.93
C LEU A 174 -5.41 -7.39 -6.65
N TRP A 175 -5.86 -8.19 -7.61
CA TRP A 175 -7.02 -9.07 -7.45
C TRP A 175 -6.83 -10.12 -6.35
N VAL A 176 -5.64 -10.72 -6.28
CA VAL A 176 -5.31 -11.69 -5.22
C VAL A 176 -5.32 -11.02 -3.86
N ARG A 177 -4.69 -9.87 -3.74
CA ARG A 177 -4.57 -9.10 -2.49
C ARG A 177 -5.91 -8.58 -1.99
N LEU A 178 -6.83 -8.23 -2.89
CA LEU A 178 -8.19 -7.79 -2.56
C LEU A 178 -9.19 -8.95 -2.41
N GLY A 179 -8.72 -10.19 -2.24
CA GLY A 179 -9.56 -11.34 -1.87
C GLY A 179 -10.26 -12.05 -3.01
N LYS A 180 -9.79 -11.88 -4.25
CA LYS A 180 -10.25 -12.62 -5.45
C LYS A 180 -11.73 -12.45 -5.78
N ALA A 181 -12.29 -11.27 -5.50
CA ALA A 181 -13.68 -10.97 -5.81
C ALA A 181 -13.94 -10.99 -7.33
N LYS A 182 -15.22 -11.18 -7.72
CA LYS A 182 -15.65 -11.18 -9.14
C LYS A 182 -15.31 -9.86 -9.84
N TYR A 183 -15.44 -8.76 -9.14
CA TYR A 183 -15.09 -7.43 -9.61
C TYR A 183 -13.85 -6.95 -8.87
N LEU A 184 -12.89 -6.44 -9.63
CA LEU A 184 -11.69 -5.82 -9.11
C LEU A 184 -11.88 -4.31 -9.03
N ASP A 185 -11.96 -3.78 -7.83
CA ASP A 185 -11.86 -2.34 -7.60
C ASP A 185 -10.40 -1.94 -7.77
N VAL A 186 -10.14 -0.90 -8.60
CA VAL A 186 -8.81 -0.35 -8.82
C VAL A 186 -8.76 1.04 -8.21
N PRO A 187 -8.42 1.16 -6.91
CA PRO A 187 -8.54 2.43 -6.18
C PRO A 187 -7.48 3.46 -6.57
N MET A 188 -6.33 3.01 -7.10
CA MET A 188 -5.23 3.87 -7.51
C MET A 188 -5.58 4.63 -8.80
N SER A 189 -4.95 5.79 -9.00
CA SER A 189 -5.06 6.53 -10.26
C SER A 189 -4.32 5.81 -11.39
N HIS A 190 -4.72 6.04 -12.64
CA HIS A 190 -3.97 5.53 -13.79
C HIS A 190 -2.54 6.07 -13.83
N GLN A 191 -2.32 7.30 -13.36
CA GLN A 191 -0.98 7.88 -13.26
C GLN A 191 -0.14 7.09 -12.25
N ASP A 192 -0.67 6.82 -11.06
CA ASP A 192 0.07 6.06 -10.04
C ASP A 192 0.42 4.65 -10.51
N ILE A 193 -0.50 3.99 -11.21
CA ILE A 193 -0.25 2.66 -11.80
C ILE A 193 0.81 2.74 -12.89
N ALA A 194 0.74 3.76 -13.77
CA ALA A 194 1.74 3.97 -14.81
C ALA A 194 3.13 4.23 -14.21
N ASP A 195 3.21 5.11 -13.20
CA ASP A 195 4.46 5.42 -12.48
C ASP A 195 5.03 4.18 -11.76
N TYR A 196 4.17 3.33 -11.19
CA TYR A 196 4.56 2.06 -10.58
C TYR A 196 5.09 1.05 -11.60
N LEU A 197 4.46 0.98 -12.76
CA LEU A 197 4.85 0.03 -13.82
C LEU A 197 5.97 0.55 -14.73
N GLY A 198 6.47 1.77 -14.51
CA GLY A 198 7.46 2.41 -15.38
C GLY A 198 6.93 2.60 -16.81
N LEU A 199 5.67 3.00 -16.95
CA LEU A 199 4.97 3.21 -18.22
C LEU A 199 4.46 4.65 -18.32
N THR A 200 4.15 5.09 -19.54
CA THR A 200 3.30 6.27 -19.72
C THR A 200 1.82 5.89 -19.55
N ILE A 201 0.97 6.89 -19.23
CA ILE A 201 -0.49 6.67 -19.11
C ILE A 201 -1.05 6.08 -20.41
N GLU A 202 -0.58 6.57 -21.56
CA GLU A 202 -1.05 6.13 -22.87
C GLU A 202 -0.68 4.66 -23.12
N THR A 203 0.53 4.25 -22.69
CA THR A 203 0.99 2.87 -22.81
C THR A 203 0.21 1.95 -21.89
N LEU A 204 -0.05 2.37 -20.64
CA LEU A 204 -0.91 1.66 -19.71
C LEU A 204 -2.33 1.50 -20.29
N SER A 205 -2.92 2.60 -20.76
CA SER A 205 -4.28 2.60 -21.34
C SER A 205 -4.39 1.67 -22.54
N ARG A 206 -3.40 1.66 -23.44
CA ARG A 206 -3.32 0.71 -24.57
C ARG A 206 -3.21 -0.73 -24.07
N SER A 207 -2.35 -0.99 -23.10
CA SER A 207 -2.19 -2.33 -22.52
C SER A 207 -3.49 -2.86 -21.91
N ILE A 208 -4.22 -2.03 -21.16
CA ILE A 208 -5.53 -2.39 -20.60
C ILE A 208 -6.55 -2.67 -21.73
N THR A 209 -6.57 -1.85 -22.77
CA THR A 209 -7.46 -2.06 -23.94
C THR A 209 -7.13 -3.38 -24.68
N ASP A 210 -5.85 -3.73 -24.79
CA ASP A 210 -5.42 -4.98 -25.41
C ASP A 210 -5.78 -6.21 -24.57
N LEU A 211 -5.75 -6.09 -23.23
CA LEU A 211 -6.24 -7.13 -22.32
C LEU A 211 -7.76 -7.31 -22.44
N GLU A 212 -8.49 -6.21 -22.61
CA GLU A 212 -9.94 -6.21 -22.79
C GLU A 212 -10.33 -6.84 -24.15
N ARG A 213 -9.66 -6.47 -25.24
CA ARG A 213 -9.85 -7.08 -26.56
C ARG A 213 -9.55 -8.58 -26.60
N ALA A 214 -8.58 -9.00 -25.78
CA ALA A 214 -8.26 -10.42 -25.61
C ALA A 214 -9.27 -11.19 -24.74
N GLY A 215 -10.33 -10.54 -24.23
CA GLY A 215 -11.35 -11.16 -23.39
C GLY A 215 -10.82 -11.58 -22.00
N LEU A 216 -9.74 -10.97 -21.53
CA LEU A 216 -9.15 -11.30 -20.23
C LEU A 216 -9.79 -10.49 -19.11
N ILE A 217 -10.15 -9.25 -19.41
CA ILE A 217 -10.84 -8.31 -18.51
C ILE A 217 -11.96 -7.60 -19.25
N ALA A 218 -12.90 -7.01 -18.52
CA ALA A 218 -13.87 -6.06 -19.06
C ALA A 218 -14.05 -4.87 -18.12
N ARG A 219 -14.14 -3.66 -18.67
CA ARG A 219 -14.47 -2.46 -17.90
C ARG A 219 -15.93 -2.48 -17.49
N VAL A 220 -16.23 -2.12 -16.25
CA VAL A 220 -17.60 -1.91 -15.80
C VAL A 220 -17.96 -0.44 -16.05
N PRO A 221 -19.01 -0.14 -16.82
CA PRO A 221 -19.45 1.23 -17.05
C PRO A 221 -19.71 1.96 -15.73
N SER A 222 -19.31 3.24 -15.67
CA SER A 222 -19.54 4.15 -14.53
C SER A 222 -18.79 3.81 -13.21
N ALA A 223 -17.88 2.84 -13.22
CA ALA A 223 -17.11 2.50 -12.02
C ALA A 223 -15.61 2.30 -12.34
N ARG A 224 -14.73 2.57 -11.38
CA ARG A 224 -13.30 2.18 -11.45
C ARG A 224 -13.16 0.67 -11.15
N ARG A 225 -13.97 -0.14 -11.82
CA ARG A 225 -14.07 -1.58 -11.63
C ARG A 225 -13.73 -2.32 -12.91
N LEU A 226 -13.04 -3.43 -12.75
CA LEU A 226 -12.77 -4.38 -13.84
C LEU A 226 -13.40 -5.72 -13.47
N LEU A 227 -14.04 -6.36 -14.45
CA LEU A 227 -14.43 -7.75 -14.37
C LEU A 227 -13.26 -8.59 -14.89
N LEU A 228 -12.73 -9.49 -14.10
CA LEU A 228 -11.75 -10.46 -14.55
C LEU A 228 -12.50 -11.63 -15.21
N GLN A 229 -12.53 -11.66 -16.54
CA GLN A 229 -13.24 -12.68 -17.33
C GLN A 229 -12.44 -13.98 -17.38
N ASN A 230 -11.10 -13.89 -17.51
CA ASN A 230 -10.22 -15.05 -17.59
C ASN A 230 -8.92 -14.81 -16.79
N HIS A 231 -8.97 -15.06 -15.49
CA HIS A 231 -7.83 -14.87 -14.61
C HIS A 231 -6.67 -15.85 -14.89
N PHE A 232 -6.94 -17.05 -15.41
CA PHE A 232 -5.88 -17.98 -15.84
C PHE A 232 -5.16 -17.47 -17.08
N GLY A 233 -5.89 -16.94 -18.06
CA GLY A 233 -5.32 -16.30 -19.24
C GLY A 233 -4.51 -15.08 -18.88
N LEU A 234 -5.00 -14.26 -17.93
CA LEU A 234 -4.31 -13.06 -17.47
C LEU A 234 -2.93 -13.36 -16.86
N ARG A 235 -2.80 -14.47 -16.09
CA ARG A 235 -1.52 -14.94 -15.54
C ARG A 235 -0.53 -15.46 -16.58
N ARG A 236 -0.99 -15.81 -17.78
CA ARG A 236 -0.17 -16.36 -18.87
C ARG A 236 0.22 -15.33 -19.92
N VAL A 237 -0.13 -14.06 -19.71
CA VAL A 237 0.31 -12.97 -20.59
C VAL A 237 1.82 -12.83 -20.46
N ASN A 238 2.55 -13.05 -21.57
CA ASN A 238 4.01 -12.91 -21.67
C ASN A 238 4.40 -11.58 -22.33
#